data_703d1ca98c511374d8bde140142b53c9
#
_entry.id   703d1ca98c511374d8bde140142b53c9
#
_cell.length_a   1.000
_cell.length_b   1.000
_cell.length_c   1.000
_cell.angle_alpha   90.00
_cell.angle_beta   90.00
_cell.angle_gamma   90.00
#
_symmetry.space_group_name_H-M   'P 1'
#
loop_
_entity.id
_entity.type
_entity.pdbx_description
1 polymer ?
#
loop_
_entity_poly.entity_id
_entity_poly.type
_entity_poly.pdbx_seq_one_letter_code
_entity_poly.pdbx_strand_id
1 'polypeptide(L)'
;EMSASLVGSEMCIRDSPYTFGQIAAANALSDVYAMGGEVKTALNLVCFPESMDLNILGEILRGGAEKVAEAGGILAGGHSIADTGVKYGLSVTGLVDPRRLTANDTGKPGDKLILTKALGVGLICTANRVDEAAPGAMDAAVASMTTLNKSAAEISRSYDVHAATDVTGFSFLGHLHEMMGGRLSCRIDGSAVPVLPGAWQAADDCLYTAAGQRNRNHTGPFVRFENVPFAMQEILFDPQTSGGLLLAVAPEEAESLRDELQKASLPAQIVGEITEKQDTEIVVSYPE
;
A
#
# COMPACT_ATOMS: atom_id res chain seq x y z
N GLU A 1 11.88 6.82 12.69
CA GLU A 1 12.63 6.33 11.51
C GLU A 1 12.09 4.95 11.15
N MET A 2 11.20 4.90 10.19
CA MET A 2 10.69 3.61 9.72
C MET A 2 11.48 3.22 8.46
N SER A 3 12.34 2.22 8.57
CA SER A 3 12.87 1.55 7.40
C SER A 3 11.76 0.68 6.82
N ALA A 4 11.10 1.13 5.78
CA ALA A 4 10.22 0.28 5.01
C ALA A 4 11.05 -0.86 4.42
N SER A 5 10.96 -2.04 5.01
CA SER A 5 11.48 -3.26 4.42
C SER A 5 10.63 -3.57 3.20
N LEU A 6 11.15 -3.31 2.01
CA LEU A 6 10.51 -3.63 0.73
C LEU A 6 10.46 -5.16 0.57
N VAL A 7 9.47 -5.79 1.21
CA VAL A 7 9.17 -7.22 1.04
C VAL A 7 8.64 -7.42 -0.37
N GLY A 8 9.34 -8.19 -1.20
CA GLY A 8 8.96 -8.46 -2.58
C GLY A 8 9.83 -7.77 -3.64
N SER A 9 10.48 -6.65 -3.32
CA SER A 9 11.35 -5.94 -4.26
C SER A 9 12.66 -6.67 -4.57
N GLU A 10 13.16 -7.51 -3.65
CA GLU A 10 14.39 -8.28 -3.85
C GLU A 10 14.31 -9.25 -5.05
N MET A 11 13.13 -9.76 -5.36
CA MET A 11 12.91 -10.62 -6.52
C MET A 11 12.87 -9.83 -7.82
N CYS A 12 12.26 -8.64 -7.82
CA CYS A 12 12.25 -7.75 -8.98
C CYS A 12 13.67 -7.29 -9.37
N ILE A 13 14.62 -7.20 -8.43
CA ILE A 13 16.03 -6.88 -8.75
C ILE A 13 16.62 -7.96 -9.66
N ARG A 14 16.29 -9.22 -9.40
CA ARG A 14 16.86 -10.36 -10.11
C ARG A 14 16.30 -10.51 -11.53
N ASP A 15 14.98 -10.32 -11.67
CA ASP A 15 14.26 -10.57 -12.92
C ASP A 15 14.11 -9.32 -13.78
N SER A 16 13.95 -8.14 -13.17
CA SER A 16 13.86 -6.86 -13.85
C SER A 16 14.30 -5.70 -12.95
N PRO A 17 15.58 -5.29 -13.01
CA PRO A 17 16.08 -4.12 -12.27
C PRO A 17 15.27 -2.84 -12.54
N TYR A 18 14.80 -2.66 -13.76
CA TYR A 18 13.94 -1.54 -14.14
C TYR A 18 12.61 -1.55 -13.37
N THR A 19 11.93 -2.69 -13.30
CA THR A 19 10.67 -2.84 -12.55
C THR A 19 10.89 -2.62 -11.05
N PHE A 20 12.00 -3.10 -10.50
CA PHE A 20 12.37 -2.81 -9.11
C PHE A 20 12.47 -1.30 -8.86
N GLY A 21 13.13 -0.56 -9.78
CA GLY A 21 13.21 0.90 -9.71
C GLY A 21 11.83 1.58 -9.72
N GLN A 22 10.91 1.08 -10.57
CA GLN A 22 9.54 1.59 -10.63
C GLN A 22 8.77 1.36 -9.33
N ILE A 23 8.85 0.15 -8.76
CA ILE A 23 8.14 -0.20 -7.51
C ILE A 23 8.66 0.65 -6.34
N ALA A 24 9.99 0.75 -6.20
CA ALA A 24 10.60 1.53 -5.14
C ALA A 24 10.20 3.02 -5.21
N ALA A 25 10.17 3.57 -6.42
CA ALA A 25 9.73 4.95 -6.64
C ALA A 25 8.23 5.12 -6.37
N ALA A 26 7.37 4.21 -6.86
CA ALA A 26 5.93 4.26 -6.61
C ALA A 26 5.62 4.23 -5.11
N ASN A 27 6.32 3.38 -4.35
CA ASN A 27 6.19 3.31 -2.90
C ASN A 27 6.63 4.61 -2.21
N ALA A 28 7.79 5.18 -2.60
CA ALA A 28 8.30 6.40 -1.97
C ALA A 28 7.47 7.67 -2.30
N LEU A 29 6.76 7.67 -3.43
CA LEU A 29 5.87 8.77 -3.84
C LEU A 29 4.50 8.71 -3.12
N SER A 30 4.15 7.56 -2.56
CA SER A 30 2.81 7.27 -2.04
C SER A 30 2.43 8.11 -0.83
N ASP A 31 3.34 8.36 0.10
CA ASP A 31 3.11 9.19 1.30
C ASP A 31 2.63 10.60 0.93
N VAL A 32 3.20 11.18 -0.15
CA VAL A 32 2.78 12.52 -0.61
C VAL A 32 1.32 12.50 -1.06
N TYR A 33 0.89 11.45 -1.74
CA TYR A 33 -0.49 11.29 -2.20
C TYR A 33 -1.46 11.03 -1.05
N ALA A 34 -1.06 10.22 -0.07
CA ALA A 34 -1.87 9.95 1.12
C ALA A 34 -2.17 11.24 1.90
N MET A 35 -1.22 12.17 1.93
CA MET A 35 -1.40 13.48 2.56
C MET A 35 -2.16 14.50 1.70
N GLY A 36 -2.66 14.12 0.50
CA GLY A 36 -3.34 15.03 -0.43
C GLY A 36 -2.39 15.96 -1.20
N GLY A 37 -1.08 15.71 -1.12
CA GLY A 37 -0.03 16.52 -1.71
C GLY A 37 0.21 16.26 -3.19
N GLU A 38 1.03 17.13 -3.79
CA GLU A 38 1.56 16.98 -5.15
C GLU A 38 3.07 16.81 -5.10
N VAL A 39 3.60 15.81 -5.79
CA VAL A 39 5.04 15.59 -5.91
C VAL A 39 5.69 16.75 -6.68
N LYS A 40 6.79 17.29 -6.16
CA LYS A 40 7.56 18.37 -6.83
C LYS A 40 8.96 17.92 -7.18
N THR A 41 9.71 17.36 -6.23
CA THR A 41 11.06 16.89 -6.48
C THR A 41 11.32 15.57 -5.77
N ALA A 42 12.26 14.79 -6.31
CA ALA A 42 12.79 13.60 -5.69
C ALA A 42 14.31 13.53 -5.79
N LEU A 43 14.95 12.90 -4.80
CA LEU A 43 16.37 12.58 -4.79
C LEU A 43 16.52 11.06 -4.71
N ASN A 44 17.36 10.47 -5.55
CA ASN A 44 17.71 9.05 -5.46
C ASN A 44 18.56 8.78 -4.20
N LEU A 45 18.22 7.71 -3.50
CA LEU A 45 19.03 7.14 -2.41
C LEU A 45 19.40 5.71 -2.81
N VAL A 46 20.69 5.45 -2.96
CA VAL A 46 21.20 4.19 -3.50
C VAL A 46 22.28 3.61 -2.60
N CYS A 47 22.13 2.33 -2.22
CA CYS A 47 23.22 1.49 -1.77
C CYS A 47 23.47 0.42 -2.84
N PHE A 48 24.72 0.28 -3.30
CA PHE A 48 25.03 -0.62 -4.42
C PHE A 48 26.39 -1.27 -4.26
N PRO A 49 26.51 -2.61 -4.51
CA PRO A 49 27.78 -3.31 -4.42
C PRO A 49 28.75 -2.89 -5.53
N GLU A 50 30.01 -2.56 -5.16
CA GLU A 50 31.03 -2.15 -6.11
C GLU A 50 31.36 -3.25 -7.16
N SER A 51 31.14 -4.53 -6.80
CA SER A 51 31.38 -5.68 -7.66
C SER A 51 30.26 -5.96 -8.66
N MET A 52 29.13 -5.28 -8.55
CA MET A 52 27.96 -5.51 -9.40
C MET A 52 28.01 -4.65 -10.67
N ASP A 53 27.46 -5.16 -11.78
CA ASP A 53 27.41 -4.44 -13.06
C ASP A 53 26.60 -3.13 -12.93
N LEU A 54 27.22 -2.01 -13.27
CA LEU A 54 26.59 -0.68 -13.24
C LEU A 54 25.42 -0.53 -14.22
N ASN A 55 25.30 -1.39 -15.25
CA ASN A 55 24.12 -1.41 -16.10
C ASN A 55 22.86 -1.79 -15.31
N ILE A 56 22.97 -2.66 -14.31
CA ILE A 56 21.85 -3.00 -13.40
C ILE A 56 21.41 -1.73 -12.63
N LEU A 57 22.37 -0.98 -12.10
CA LEU A 57 22.08 0.30 -11.44
C LEU A 57 21.41 1.29 -12.39
N GLY A 58 21.91 1.38 -13.63
CA GLY A 58 21.32 2.22 -14.68
C GLY A 58 19.85 1.92 -14.92
N GLU A 59 19.47 0.65 -15.00
CA GLU A 59 18.08 0.23 -15.19
C GLU A 59 17.21 0.56 -13.97
N ILE A 60 17.71 0.35 -12.74
CA ILE A 60 17.01 0.74 -11.50
C ILE A 60 16.71 2.23 -11.50
N LEU A 61 17.73 3.05 -11.75
CA LEU A 61 17.59 4.52 -11.78
C LEU A 61 16.65 4.99 -12.88
N ARG A 62 16.67 4.33 -14.04
CA ARG A 62 15.75 4.62 -15.15
C ARG A 62 14.31 4.35 -14.76
N GLY A 63 14.02 3.20 -14.18
CA GLY A 63 12.68 2.86 -13.70
C GLY A 63 12.14 3.86 -12.67
N GLY A 64 12.99 4.26 -11.72
CA GLY A 64 12.65 5.28 -10.72
C GLY A 64 12.40 6.67 -11.33
N ALA A 65 13.27 7.10 -12.26
CA ALA A 65 13.16 8.39 -12.92
C ALA A 65 11.87 8.51 -13.74
N GLU A 66 11.47 7.45 -14.44
CA GLU A 66 10.23 7.42 -15.20
C GLU A 66 8.99 7.54 -14.29
N LYS A 67 8.99 6.91 -13.12
CA LYS A 67 7.90 7.06 -12.14
C LYS A 67 7.84 8.46 -11.54
N VAL A 68 8.96 9.10 -11.27
CA VAL A 68 9.00 10.51 -10.83
C VAL A 68 8.43 11.42 -11.93
N ALA A 69 8.77 11.19 -13.19
CA ALA A 69 8.22 11.94 -14.32
C ALA A 69 6.70 11.70 -14.48
N GLU A 70 6.23 10.46 -14.35
CA GLU A 70 4.79 10.11 -14.36
C GLU A 70 4.04 10.82 -13.22
N ALA A 71 4.67 10.95 -12.05
CA ALA A 71 4.15 11.72 -10.92
C ALA A 71 4.03 13.22 -11.22
N GLY A 72 4.70 13.71 -12.25
CA GLY A 72 4.83 15.14 -12.58
C GLY A 72 5.92 15.85 -11.78
N GLY A 73 6.78 15.09 -11.10
CA GLY A 73 7.92 15.60 -10.34
C GLY A 73 9.20 15.70 -11.15
N ILE A 74 10.22 16.29 -10.55
CA ILE A 74 11.57 16.42 -11.11
C ILE A 74 12.54 15.61 -10.25
N LEU A 75 13.30 14.71 -10.89
CA LEU A 75 14.42 14.04 -10.24
C LEU A 75 15.61 15.01 -10.19
N ALA A 76 15.91 15.53 -9.01
CA ALA A 76 16.88 16.62 -8.81
C ALA A 76 18.30 16.15 -8.49
N GLY A 77 18.56 14.84 -8.50
CA GLY A 77 19.84 14.23 -8.15
C GLY A 77 19.70 13.10 -7.16
N GLY A 78 20.69 12.97 -6.28
CA GLY A 78 20.67 11.90 -5.26
C GLY A 78 22.04 11.64 -4.67
N HIS A 79 22.15 10.52 -3.92
CA HIS A 79 23.39 10.06 -3.32
C HIS A 79 23.52 8.55 -3.44
N SER A 80 24.74 8.05 -3.62
CA SER A 80 25.06 6.63 -3.67
C SER A 80 26.12 6.26 -2.65
N ILE A 81 25.99 5.07 -2.07
CA ILE A 81 26.90 4.52 -1.06
C ILE A 81 27.27 3.10 -1.49
N ALA A 82 28.54 2.72 -1.35
CA ALA A 82 28.95 1.33 -1.49
C ALA A 82 28.38 0.49 -0.34
N ASP A 83 27.78 -0.67 -0.65
CA ASP A 83 27.18 -1.59 0.34
C ASP A 83 27.29 -3.02 -0.19
N THR A 84 27.03 -3.99 0.65
CA THR A 84 27.03 -5.42 0.29
C THR A 84 25.77 -5.86 -0.45
N GLY A 85 24.70 -5.08 -0.39
CA GLY A 85 23.42 -5.36 -1.04
C GLY A 85 22.82 -4.14 -1.72
N VAL A 86 21.99 -4.36 -2.73
CA VAL A 86 21.26 -3.29 -3.41
C VAL A 86 20.14 -2.77 -2.51
N LYS A 87 20.13 -1.45 -2.27
CA LYS A 87 19.00 -0.74 -1.68
C LYS A 87 18.73 0.50 -2.52
N TYR A 88 17.48 0.71 -2.88
CA TYR A 88 17.08 1.87 -3.67
C TYR A 88 15.77 2.44 -3.16
N GLY A 89 15.68 3.74 -3.14
CA GLY A 89 14.49 4.50 -2.79
C GLY A 89 14.66 5.97 -3.12
N LEU A 90 13.66 6.76 -2.79
CA LEU A 90 13.66 8.19 -3.04
C LEU A 90 13.45 8.98 -1.73
N SER A 91 14.10 10.13 -1.62
CA SER A 91 13.66 11.20 -0.74
C SER A 91 12.76 12.13 -1.55
N VAL A 92 11.48 12.17 -1.22
CA VAL A 92 10.46 12.89 -2.00
C VAL A 92 10.04 14.16 -1.28
N THR A 93 9.93 15.26 -2.03
CA THR A 93 9.35 16.52 -1.55
C THR A 93 8.07 16.80 -2.33
N GLY A 94 6.96 16.91 -1.60
CA GLY A 94 5.67 17.32 -2.12
C GLY A 94 5.21 18.65 -1.52
N LEU A 95 4.18 19.23 -2.12
CA LEU A 95 3.50 20.41 -1.60
C LEU A 95 2.01 20.10 -1.44
N VAL A 96 1.42 20.61 -0.38
CA VAL A 96 -0.02 20.53 -0.10
C VAL A 96 -0.53 21.87 0.38
N ASP A 97 -1.75 22.25 0.00
CA ASP A 97 -2.44 23.38 0.65
C ASP A 97 -2.75 22.97 2.11
N PRO A 98 -2.30 23.73 3.12
CA PRO A 98 -2.56 23.39 4.52
C PRO A 98 -4.04 23.18 4.87
N ARG A 99 -4.96 23.77 4.10
CA ARG A 99 -6.41 23.61 4.27
C ARG A 99 -6.94 22.29 3.68
N ARG A 100 -6.14 21.60 2.90
CA ARG A 100 -6.45 20.34 2.20
C ARG A 100 -5.53 19.20 2.63
N LEU A 101 -4.75 19.42 3.69
CA LEU A 101 -3.92 18.40 4.28
C LEU A 101 -4.80 17.29 4.84
N THR A 102 -4.62 16.08 4.36
CA THR A 102 -5.31 14.91 4.88
C THR A 102 -4.36 14.20 5.86
N ALA A 103 -4.74 14.15 7.14
CA ALA A 103 -4.02 13.40 8.15
C ALA A 103 -4.58 11.95 8.22
N ASN A 104 -3.81 11.03 8.79
CA ASN A 104 -4.25 9.64 8.91
C ASN A 104 -5.20 9.39 10.08
N ASP A 105 -5.30 10.32 11.05
CA ASP A 105 -6.05 10.15 12.30
C ASP A 105 -7.23 11.11 12.49
N THR A 106 -7.71 11.76 11.43
CA THR A 106 -8.79 12.76 11.47
C THR A 106 -10.16 12.24 11.02
N GLY A 107 -10.30 10.92 10.89
CA GLY A 107 -11.56 10.24 10.58
C GLY A 107 -12.66 10.54 11.63
N LYS A 108 -13.90 10.42 11.21
CA LYS A 108 -15.10 10.71 12.02
C LYS A 108 -16.01 9.49 12.10
N PRO A 109 -16.77 9.30 13.19
CA PRO A 109 -17.83 8.28 13.22
C PRO A 109 -18.83 8.47 12.08
N GLY A 110 -19.18 7.41 11.39
CA GLY A 110 -20.04 7.40 10.20
C GLY A 110 -19.28 7.37 8.88
N ASP A 111 -18.00 7.77 8.86
CA ASP A 111 -17.19 7.74 7.64
C ASP A 111 -17.14 6.33 7.05
N LYS A 112 -17.25 6.25 5.73
CA LYS A 112 -17.01 5.01 4.99
C LYS A 112 -15.53 4.87 4.65
N LEU A 113 -15.03 3.65 4.74
CA LEU A 113 -13.66 3.30 4.44
C LEU A 113 -13.56 2.77 3.02
N ILE A 114 -12.79 3.44 2.16
CA ILE A 114 -12.54 3.02 0.77
C ILE A 114 -11.09 2.58 0.64
N LEU A 115 -10.87 1.35 0.14
CA LEU A 115 -9.55 0.84 -0.21
C LEU A 115 -9.37 0.88 -1.73
N THR A 116 -8.28 1.49 -2.22
CA THR A 116 -8.11 1.80 -3.65
C THR A 116 -7.29 0.80 -4.45
N LYS A 117 -6.58 -0.14 -3.80
CA LYS A 117 -5.89 -1.27 -4.45
C LYS A 117 -6.19 -2.57 -3.72
N ALA A 118 -6.07 -3.69 -4.43
CA ALA A 118 -6.23 -5.02 -3.87
C ALA A 118 -5.06 -5.42 -2.96
N LEU A 119 -5.34 -6.26 -1.96
CA LEU A 119 -4.36 -6.80 -1.01
C LEU A 119 -3.78 -8.14 -1.49
N GLY A 120 -2.63 -8.54 -0.92
CA GLY A 120 -2.03 -9.85 -1.12
C GLY A 120 -0.66 -9.84 -1.77
N VAL A 121 -0.01 -8.68 -1.92
CA VAL A 121 1.32 -8.55 -2.55
C VAL A 121 2.37 -9.39 -1.83
N GLY A 122 2.43 -9.35 -0.49
CA GLY A 122 3.42 -10.09 0.29
C GLY A 122 3.26 -11.61 0.16
N LEU A 123 2.02 -12.11 0.18
CA LEU A 123 1.69 -13.52 -0.01
C LEU A 123 2.12 -14.00 -1.40
N ILE A 124 1.75 -13.26 -2.46
CA ILE A 124 2.12 -13.59 -3.86
C ILE A 124 3.63 -13.60 -4.02
N CYS A 125 4.33 -12.58 -3.51
CA CYS A 125 5.80 -12.53 -3.57
C CYS A 125 6.45 -13.68 -2.81
N THR A 126 5.86 -14.12 -1.69
CA THR A 126 6.36 -15.28 -0.94
C THR A 126 6.14 -16.57 -1.72
N ALA A 127 4.95 -16.77 -2.30
CA ALA A 127 4.65 -17.91 -3.16
C ALA A 127 5.59 -17.98 -4.38
N ASN A 128 5.82 -16.84 -5.03
CA ASN A 128 6.73 -16.75 -6.19
C ASN A 128 8.19 -17.07 -5.83
N ARG A 129 8.61 -16.78 -4.58
CA ARG A 129 9.98 -17.10 -4.12
C ARG A 129 10.27 -18.60 -4.04
N VAL A 130 9.24 -19.40 -3.89
CA VAL A 130 9.31 -20.87 -3.82
C VAL A 130 8.70 -21.55 -5.04
N ASP A 131 8.49 -20.81 -6.13
CA ASP A 131 7.92 -21.26 -7.41
C ASP A 131 6.50 -21.84 -7.31
N GLU A 132 5.72 -21.40 -6.30
CA GLU A 132 4.34 -21.85 -6.04
C GLU A 132 3.28 -20.76 -6.34
N ALA A 133 3.68 -19.63 -6.95
CA ALA A 133 2.72 -18.60 -7.31
C ALA A 133 1.76 -19.04 -8.41
N ALA A 134 0.48 -18.77 -8.25
CA ALA A 134 -0.52 -19.04 -9.28
C ALA A 134 -0.17 -18.32 -10.60
N PRO A 135 -0.47 -18.90 -11.77
CA PRO A 135 -0.20 -18.27 -13.07
C PRO A 135 -0.77 -16.85 -13.17
N GLY A 136 0.06 -15.88 -13.54
CA GLY A 136 -0.32 -14.47 -13.67
C GLY A 136 -0.45 -13.69 -12.34
N ALA A 137 -0.33 -14.35 -11.19
CA ALA A 137 -0.42 -13.67 -9.89
C ALA A 137 0.70 -12.63 -9.71
N MET A 138 1.93 -12.98 -10.08
CA MET A 138 3.06 -12.07 -9.97
C MET A 138 2.93 -10.87 -10.94
N ASP A 139 2.41 -11.07 -12.14
CA ASP A 139 2.15 -9.98 -13.09
C ASP A 139 1.12 -9.00 -12.53
N ALA A 140 0.04 -9.51 -11.91
CA ALA A 140 -0.97 -8.69 -11.25
C ALA A 140 -0.39 -7.92 -10.06
N ALA A 141 0.46 -8.56 -9.25
CA ALA A 141 1.13 -7.92 -8.13
C ALA A 141 2.09 -6.80 -8.60
N VAL A 142 2.88 -7.05 -9.64
CA VAL A 142 3.78 -6.05 -10.25
C VAL A 142 2.99 -4.87 -10.81
N ALA A 143 1.91 -5.13 -11.54
CA ALA A 143 1.03 -4.09 -12.05
C ALA A 143 0.47 -3.20 -10.93
N SER A 144 0.01 -3.82 -9.83
CA SER A 144 -0.46 -3.09 -8.64
C SER A 144 0.66 -2.26 -8.00
N MET A 145 1.84 -2.86 -7.78
CA MET A 145 2.98 -2.19 -7.12
C MET A 145 3.54 -1.02 -7.95
N THR A 146 3.52 -1.10 -9.28
CA THR A 146 4.02 -0.04 -10.16
C THR A 146 2.99 1.07 -10.43
N THR A 147 1.72 0.86 -10.12
CA THR A 147 0.66 1.87 -10.26
C THR A 147 0.80 2.94 -9.17
N LEU A 148 0.90 4.22 -9.56
CA LEU A 148 0.93 5.35 -8.63
C LEU A 148 -0.43 5.56 -7.95
N ASN A 149 -0.42 5.96 -6.69
CA ASN A 149 -1.62 6.41 -5.97
C ASN A 149 -2.08 7.82 -6.40
N LYS A 150 -1.45 8.40 -7.43
CA LYS A 150 -1.71 9.74 -7.97
C LYS A 150 -3.18 9.93 -8.36
N SER A 151 -3.70 9.06 -9.22
CA SER A 151 -5.09 9.17 -9.71
C SER A 151 -6.09 9.06 -8.57
N ALA A 152 -5.87 8.15 -7.61
CA ALA A 152 -6.72 8.04 -6.43
C ALA A 152 -6.73 9.34 -5.61
N ALA A 153 -5.56 9.92 -5.35
CA ALA A 153 -5.43 11.17 -4.62
C ALA A 153 -6.05 12.36 -5.37
N GLU A 154 -5.84 12.46 -6.69
CA GLU A 154 -6.39 13.55 -7.51
C GLU A 154 -7.93 13.52 -7.55
N ILE A 155 -8.52 12.35 -7.73
CA ILE A 155 -9.98 12.15 -7.71
C ILE A 155 -10.53 12.50 -6.32
N SER A 156 -9.91 11.98 -5.26
CA SER A 156 -10.37 12.19 -3.88
C SER A 156 -10.39 13.65 -3.43
N ARG A 157 -9.61 14.53 -4.07
CA ARG A 157 -9.62 15.98 -3.75
C ARG A 157 -10.95 16.69 -3.97
N SER A 158 -11.85 16.11 -4.77
CA SER A 158 -13.17 16.67 -5.06
C SER A 158 -14.25 16.22 -4.07
N TYR A 159 -13.87 15.42 -3.06
CA TYR A 159 -14.75 14.79 -2.10
C TYR A 159 -14.35 15.15 -0.66
N ASP A 160 -15.28 15.00 0.28
CA ASP A 160 -15.03 15.26 1.71
C ASP A 160 -14.33 14.04 2.35
N VAL A 161 -13.01 13.96 2.14
CA VAL A 161 -12.13 12.94 2.71
C VAL A 161 -11.57 13.45 4.02
N HIS A 162 -11.96 12.82 5.13
CA HIS A 162 -11.60 13.27 6.47
C HIS A 162 -10.23 12.71 6.93
N ALA A 163 -9.88 11.49 6.52
CA ALA A 163 -8.57 10.89 6.81
C ALA A 163 -8.10 10.03 5.64
N ALA A 164 -6.80 9.92 5.47
CA ALA A 164 -6.20 9.01 4.50
C ALA A 164 -4.84 8.50 4.98
N THR A 165 -4.50 7.28 4.57
CA THR A 165 -3.16 6.70 4.66
C THR A 165 -2.93 5.81 3.45
N ASP A 166 -1.68 5.51 3.12
CA ASP A 166 -1.39 4.43 2.20
C ASP A 166 -1.19 3.11 2.98
N VAL A 167 -1.54 2.00 2.34
CA VAL A 167 -1.45 0.67 2.96
C VAL A 167 -0.14 0.02 2.53
N THR A 168 0.80 -0.10 3.46
CA THR A 168 2.15 -0.59 3.19
C THR A 168 2.58 -1.72 4.15
N GLY A 169 3.78 -1.68 4.69
CA GLY A 169 4.41 -2.76 5.44
C GLY A 169 3.71 -3.20 6.72
N PHE A 170 2.92 -2.31 7.34
CA PHE A 170 2.14 -2.65 8.53
C PHE A 170 0.80 -3.32 8.24
N SER A 171 0.52 -3.64 6.99
CA SER A 171 -0.71 -4.27 6.51
C SER A 171 -1.94 -3.35 6.55
N PHE A 172 -3.05 -3.85 5.98
CA PHE A 172 -4.33 -3.14 6.05
C PHE A 172 -4.79 -2.91 7.50
N LEU A 173 -4.74 -3.93 8.34
CA LEU A 173 -5.20 -3.82 9.74
C LEU A 173 -4.28 -2.96 10.59
N GLY A 174 -2.97 -2.95 10.33
CA GLY A 174 -2.03 -2.10 11.05
C GLY A 174 -2.25 -0.62 10.77
N HIS A 175 -2.39 -0.24 9.49
CA HIS A 175 -2.68 1.15 9.12
C HIS A 175 -4.08 1.59 9.55
N LEU A 176 -5.05 0.67 9.55
CA LEU A 176 -6.37 0.93 10.11
C LEU A 176 -6.33 1.19 11.62
N HIS A 177 -5.51 0.43 12.36
CA HIS A 177 -5.26 0.66 13.79
C HIS A 177 -4.65 2.05 14.04
N GLU A 178 -3.67 2.46 13.23
CA GLU A 178 -3.13 3.81 13.29
C GLU A 178 -4.20 4.87 13.02
N MET A 179 -5.06 4.65 12.01
CA MET A 179 -6.15 5.58 11.68
C MET A 179 -7.18 5.71 12.81
N MET A 180 -7.48 4.63 13.52
CA MET A 180 -8.38 4.68 14.69
C MET A 180 -7.76 5.42 15.87
N GLY A 181 -6.44 5.41 16.02
CA GLY A 181 -5.67 6.20 17.00
C GLY A 181 -6.10 5.99 18.44
N GLY A 182 -6.69 4.84 18.79
CA GLY A 182 -7.24 4.54 20.12
C GLY A 182 -8.49 5.36 20.49
N ARG A 183 -8.98 6.23 19.61
CA ARG A 183 -10.12 7.15 19.85
C ARG A 183 -11.40 6.71 19.18
N LEU A 184 -11.30 5.94 18.14
CA LEU A 184 -12.38 5.45 17.30
C LEU A 184 -12.38 3.92 17.24
N SER A 185 -13.40 3.36 16.66
CA SER A 185 -13.49 1.95 16.27
C SER A 185 -13.99 1.85 14.84
N CYS A 186 -13.89 0.67 14.23
CA CYS A 186 -14.42 0.45 12.89
C CYS A 186 -14.98 -0.96 12.71
N ARG A 187 -15.83 -1.08 11.71
CA ARG A 187 -16.38 -2.34 11.22
C ARG A 187 -15.96 -2.55 9.78
N ILE A 188 -15.40 -3.71 9.48
CA ILE A 188 -14.91 -4.07 8.16
C ILE A 188 -15.73 -5.24 7.63
N ASP A 189 -16.18 -5.13 6.40
CA ASP A 189 -16.71 -6.24 5.62
C ASP A 189 -15.54 -6.91 4.88
N GLY A 190 -15.08 -8.03 5.41
CA GLY A 190 -13.98 -8.78 4.81
C GLY A 190 -14.29 -9.31 3.40
N SER A 191 -15.57 -9.50 3.06
CA SER A 191 -15.98 -9.95 1.72
C SER A 191 -15.89 -8.84 0.67
N ALA A 192 -15.94 -7.57 1.09
CA ALA A 192 -15.80 -6.41 0.22
C ALA A 192 -14.34 -6.02 -0.05
N VAL A 193 -13.39 -6.58 0.71
CA VAL A 193 -11.96 -6.26 0.52
C VAL A 193 -11.45 -6.84 -0.80
N PRO A 194 -10.93 -6.00 -1.71
CA PRO A 194 -10.38 -6.49 -2.97
C PRO A 194 -9.09 -7.26 -2.74
N VAL A 195 -8.96 -8.43 -3.38
CA VAL A 195 -7.82 -9.34 -3.23
C VAL A 195 -7.20 -9.62 -4.60
N LEU A 196 -5.87 -9.59 -4.66
CA LEU A 196 -5.13 -9.93 -5.89
C LEU A 196 -5.32 -11.39 -6.28
N PRO A 197 -5.40 -11.71 -7.58
CA PRO A 197 -5.45 -13.08 -8.06
C PRO A 197 -4.28 -13.90 -7.51
N GLY A 198 -4.56 -15.08 -6.95
CA GLY A 198 -3.56 -15.98 -6.38
C GLY A 198 -3.19 -15.71 -4.91
N ALA A 199 -3.53 -14.54 -4.33
CA ALA A 199 -3.23 -14.27 -2.93
C ALA A 199 -4.01 -15.18 -1.96
N TRP A 200 -5.26 -15.47 -2.30
CA TRP A 200 -6.08 -16.40 -1.53
C TRP A 200 -5.47 -17.80 -1.51
N GLN A 201 -5.08 -18.31 -2.68
CA GLN A 201 -4.43 -19.62 -2.78
C GLN A 201 -3.12 -19.67 -1.97
N ALA A 202 -2.28 -18.64 -2.08
CA ALA A 202 -1.04 -18.55 -1.31
C ALA A 202 -1.29 -18.56 0.21
N ALA A 203 -2.39 -17.92 0.67
CA ALA A 203 -2.79 -17.95 2.07
C ALA A 203 -3.28 -19.33 2.51
N ASP A 204 -4.09 -20.02 1.70
CA ASP A 204 -4.55 -21.40 1.98
C ASP A 204 -3.38 -22.39 2.00
N ASP A 205 -2.36 -22.19 1.16
CA ASP A 205 -1.14 -22.99 1.11
C ASP A 205 -0.12 -22.62 2.21
N CYS A 206 -0.51 -21.76 3.16
CA CYS A 206 0.31 -21.33 4.29
C CYS A 206 1.62 -20.60 3.90
N LEU A 207 1.66 -19.93 2.76
CA LEU A 207 2.83 -19.19 2.26
C LEU A 207 2.88 -17.77 2.85
N TYR A 208 2.94 -17.68 4.17
CA TYR A 208 2.90 -16.41 4.90
C TYR A 208 4.23 -15.68 4.92
N THR A 209 4.16 -14.36 5.03
CA THR A 209 5.34 -13.52 5.27
C THR A 209 5.69 -13.47 6.76
N ALA A 210 6.97 -13.41 7.10
CA ALA A 210 7.39 -13.15 8.47
C ALA A 210 6.92 -11.77 8.97
N ALA A 211 6.75 -10.81 8.07
CA ALA A 211 6.21 -9.49 8.39
C ALA A 211 4.71 -9.57 8.72
N GLY A 212 3.91 -10.36 7.96
CA GLY A 212 2.50 -10.61 8.27
C GLY A 212 2.30 -11.20 9.66
N GLN A 213 3.15 -12.16 10.05
CA GLN A 213 3.10 -12.71 11.40
C GLN A 213 3.45 -11.69 12.49
N ARG A 214 4.41 -10.78 12.23
CA ARG A 214 4.69 -9.67 13.16
C ARG A 214 3.50 -8.70 13.23
N ASN A 215 2.88 -8.37 12.12
CA ASN A 215 1.69 -7.53 12.06
C ASN A 215 0.53 -8.16 12.86
N ARG A 216 0.29 -9.47 12.67
CA ARG A 216 -0.73 -10.21 13.43
C ARG A 216 -0.45 -10.17 14.93
N ASN A 217 0.79 -10.35 15.36
CA ASN A 217 1.16 -10.28 16.76
C ASN A 217 0.98 -8.88 17.36
N HIS A 218 1.24 -7.83 16.59
CA HIS A 218 1.14 -6.44 17.03
C HIS A 218 -0.30 -5.95 17.06
N THR A 219 -1.03 -6.10 15.95
CA THR A 219 -2.37 -5.51 15.77
C THR A 219 -3.49 -6.47 16.17
N GLY A 220 -3.25 -7.78 16.13
CA GLY A 220 -4.25 -8.80 16.45
C GLY A 220 -5.01 -8.62 17.77
N PRO A 221 -4.37 -8.16 18.86
CA PRO A 221 -5.07 -7.88 20.13
C PRO A 221 -6.20 -6.84 20.03
N PHE A 222 -6.19 -5.99 19.00
CA PHE A 222 -7.21 -4.95 18.76
C PHE A 222 -8.30 -5.40 17.78
N VAL A 223 -8.18 -6.62 17.21
CA VAL A 223 -9.04 -7.11 16.13
C VAL A 223 -9.90 -8.27 16.61
N ARG A 224 -11.19 -8.24 16.31
CA ARG A 224 -12.10 -9.38 16.44
C ARG A 224 -12.61 -9.81 15.07
N PHE A 225 -12.46 -11.09 14.77
CA PHE A 225 -12.96 -11.71 13.55
C PHE A 225 -14.29 -12.43 13.81
N GLU A 226 -15.29 -12.19 12.98
CA GLU A 226 -16.63 -12.79 13.03
C GLU A 226 -16.88 -13.55 11.71
N ASN A 227 -16.83 -14.89 11.74
CA ASN A 227 -16.98 -15.79 10.58
C ASN A 227 -15.97 -15.55 9.43
N VAL A 228 -14.83 -14.92 9.70
CA VAL A 228 -13.83 -14.62 8.69
C VAL A 228 -12.97 -15.86 8.39
N PRO A 229 -12.90 -16.33 7.13
CA PRO A 229 -12.01 -17.43 6.75
C PRO A 229 -10.56 -17.13 7.11
N PHE A 230 -9.80 -18.15 7.51
CA PHE A 230 -8.43 -17.95 7.98
C PHE A 230 -7.52 -17.34 6.88
N ALA A 231 -7.68 -17.74 5.61
CA ALA A 231 -6.97 -17.14 4.51
C ALA A 231 -7.20 -15.62 4.41
N MET A 232 -8.45 -15.15 4.57
CA MET A 232 -8.75 -13.73 4.58
C MET A 232 -8.10 -13.02 5.78
N GLN A 233 -8.07 -13.64 6.95
CA GLN A 233 -7.38 -13.07 8.11
C GLN A 233 -5.89 -12.84 7.80
N GLU A 234 -5.21 -13.80 7.15
CA GLU A 234 -3.81 -13.68 6.76
C GLU A 234 -3.62 -12.59 5.68
N ILE A 235 -4.52 -12.47 4.71
CA ILE A 235 -4.50 -11.41 3.69
C ILE A 235 -4.61 -10.02 4.34
N LEU A 236 -5.44 -9.86 5.36
CA LEU A 236 -5.63 -8.59 6.07
C LEU A 236 -4.40 -8.19 6.91
N PHE A 237 -3.56 -9.14 7.33
CA PHE A 237 -2.28 -8.88 8.00
C PHE A 237 -1.09 -8.87 7.05
N ASP A 238 -1.30 -9.19 5.75
CA ASP A 238 -0.21 -9.26 4.78
C ASP A 238 0.41 -7.89 4.52
N PRO A 239 1.75 -7.73 4.60
CA PRO A 239 2.41 -6.48 4.26
C PRO A 239 2.25 -6.18 2.78
N GLN A 240 1.95 -4.93 2.46
CA GLN A 240 1.85 -4.47 1.09
C GLN A 240 3.10 -3.68 0.69
N THR A 241 3.59 -3.90 -0.51
CA THR A 241 4.58 -3.02 -1.17
C THR A 241 3.82 -2.13 -2.14
N SER A 242 3.93 -0.82 -1.99
CA SER A 242 3.23 0.16 -2.84
C SER A 242 1.72 -0.11 -2.93
N GLY A 243 1.09 -0.37 -1.79
CA GLY A 243 -0.35 -0.62 -1.71
C GLY A 243 -1.19 0.62 -2.02
N GLY A 244 -2.51 0.47 -1.93
CA GLY A 244 -3.45 1.54 -2.21
C GLY A 244 -3.63 2.54 -1.08
N LEU A 245 -4.40 3.59 -1.34
CA LEU A 245 -4.88 4.48 -0.29
C LEU A 245 -6.05 3.83 0.45
N LEU A 246 -6.09 4.03 1.76
CA LEU A 246 -7.25 3.81 2.61
C LEU A 246 -7.81 5.19 2.97
N LEU A 247 -9.03 5.47 2.52
CA LEU A 247 -9.69 6.77 2.64
C LEU A 247 -10.87 6.66 3.60
N ALA A 248 -10.98 7.58 4.55
CA ALA A 248 -12.18 7.76 5.37
C ALA A 248 -12.98 8.94 4.79
N VAL A 249 -14.18 8.67 4.31
CA VAL A 249 -14.97 9.57 3.46
C VAL A 249 -16.35 9.78 4.05
N ALA A 250 -16.87 11.02 3.98
CA ALA A 250 -18.25 11.34 4.37
C ALA A 250 -19.23 10.33 3.73
N PRO A 251 -20.17 9.76 4.50
CA PRO A 251 -21.01 8.65 4.05
C PRO A 251 -21.84 8.97 2.80
N GLU A 252 -22.28 10.20 2.64
CA GLU A 252 -23.07 10.68 1.50
C GLU A 252 -22.28 10.75 0.18
N GLU A 253 -20.95 10.80 0.25
CA GLU A 253 -20.08 10.93 -0.92
C GLU A 253 -19.35 9.61 -1.28
N ALA A 254 -19.34 8.64 -0.37
CA ALA A 254 -18.52 7.44 -0.49
C ALA A 254 -18.83 6.60 -1.74
N GLU A 255 -20.11 6.41 -2.08
CA GLU A 255 -20.52 5.66 -3.27
C GLU A 255 -20.08 6.36 -4.55
N SER A 256 -20.25 7.68 -4.60
CA SER A 256 -19.87 8.49 -5.75
C SER A 256 -18.36 8.48 -5.98
N LEU A 257 -17.58 8.61 -4.90
CA LEU A 257 -16.13 8.54 -4.95
C LEU A 257 -15.66 7.15 -5.41
N ARG A 258 -16.20 6.07 -4.83
CA ARG A 258 -15.87 4.70 -5.26
C ARG A 258 -16.13 4.52 -6.76
N ASP A 259 -17.27 4.96 -7.25
CA ASP A 259 -17.64 4.80 -8.66
C ASP A 259 -16.71 5.59 -9.60
N GLU A 260 -16.27 6.77 -9.18
CA GLU A 260 -15.31 7.57 -9.96
C GLU A 260 -13.91 6.91 -9.97
N LEU A 261 -13.45 6.39 -8.83
CA LEU A 261 -12.22 5.62 -8.75
C LEU A 261 -12.27 4.37 -9.65
N GLN A 262 -13.39 3.64 -9.66
CA GLN A 262 -13.57 2.47 -10.53
C GLN A 262 -13.59 2.83 -12.02
N LYS A 263 -14.19 3.97 -12.40
CA LYS A 263 -14.12 4.49 -13.79
C LYS A 263 -12.68 4.82 -14.20
N ALA A 264 -11.83 5.18 -13.27
CA ALA A 264 -10.40 5.35 -13.49
C ALA A 264 -9.61 4.03 -13.46
N SER A 265 -10.30 2.87 -13.52
CA SER A 265 -9.73 1.52 -13.51
C SER A 265 -9.00 1.15 -12.21
N LEU A 266 -9.32 1.79 -11.11
CA LEU A 266 -8.83 1.39 -9.78
C LEU A 266 -9.79 0.35 -9.17
N PRO A 267 -9.29 -0.71 -8.51
CA PRO A 267 -10.13 -1.73 -7.88
C PRO A 267 -10.71 -1.25 -6.54
N ALA A 268 -11.19 0.01 -6.52
CA ALA A 268 -11.66 0.66 -5.30
C ALA A 268 -12.95 0.03 -4.77
N GLN A 269 -13.01 -0.21 -3.45
CA GLN A 269 -14.18 -0.76 -2.79
C GLN A 269 -14.44 -0.06 -1.45
N ILE A 270 -15.71 0.10 -1.08
CA ILE A 270 -16.09 0.45 0.28
C ILE A 270 -15.96 -0.81 1.11
N VAL A 271 -15.01 -0.82 2.04
CA VAL A 271 -14.63 -2.01 2.83
C VAL A 271 -15.14 -1.96 4.27
N GLY A 272 -15.72 -0.85 4.70
CA GLY A 272 -16.21 -0.71 6.07
C GLY A 272 -16.62 0.71 6.44
N GLU A 273 -16.76 0.91 7.75
CA GLU A 273 -17.16 2.20 8.32
C GLU A 273 -16.46 2.46 9.67
N ILE A 274 -16.20 3.72 9.95
CA ILE A 274 -15.73 4.20 11.26
C ILE A 274 -16.92 4.36 12.19
N THR A 275 -16.76 3.96 13.44
CA THR A 275 -17.78 4.10 14.49
C THR A 275 -17.22 4.85 15.69
N GLU A 276 -18.11 5.28 16.59
CA GLU A 276 -17.70 5.69 17.92
C GLU A 276 -16.89 4.59 18.60
N LYS A 277 -16.00 4.96 19.52
CA LYS A 277 -15.14 4.01 20.25
C LYS A 277 -15.97 2.91 20.91
N GLN A 278 -15.59 1.67 20.64
CA GLN A 278 -16.15 0.45 21.20
C GLN A 278 -15.09 -0.28 22.03
N ASP A 279 -15.49 -1.34 22.76
CA ASP A 279 -14.57 -2.20 23.52
C ASP A 279 -13.55 -2.89 22.59
N THR A 280 -13.98 -3.31 21.40
CA THR A 280 -13.10 -3.82 20.36
C THR A 280 -12.87 -2.73 19.32
N GLU A 281 -11.63 -2.44 19.00
CA GLU A 281 -11.29 -1.36 18.09
C GLU A 281 -11.66 -1.69 16.65
N ILE A 282 -11.30 -2.87 16.16
CA ILE A 282 -11.56 -3.31 14.79
C ILE A 282 -12.38 -4.61 14.83
N VAL A 283 -13.56 -4.59 14.25
CA VAL A 283 -14.39 -5.78 14.05
C VAL A 283 -14.43 -6.09 12.56
N VAL A 284 -13.95 -7.27 12.19
CA VAL A 284 -14.03 -7.75 10.80
C VAL A 284 -15.08 -8.84 10.74
N SER A 285 -16.08 -8.67 9.90
CA SER A 285 -17.11 -9.67 9.63
C SER A 285 -16.99 -10.21 8.21
N TYR A 286 -17.48 -11.42 7.99
CA TYR A 286 -17.56 -12.04 6.68
C TYR A 286 -18.97 -12.62 6.56
N PRO A 287 -19.85 -12.05 5.70
CA PRO A 287 -21.21 -12.57 5.53
C PRO A 287 -21.18 -14.01 5.02
N GLU A 288 -22.13 -14.84 5.49
CA GLU A 288 -22.29 -16.24 5.02
C GLU A 288 -22.70 -16.32 3.55
#